data_0e904a37fe32e8c1998d7cb8c205ec1e
#
_entry.id   0e904a37fe32e8c1998d7cb8c205ec1e
#
_cell.length_a   1.000
_cell.length_b   1.000
_cell.length_c   1.000
_cell.angle_alpha   90.00
_cell.angle_beta   90.00
_cell.angle_gamma   90.00
#
_symmetry.space_group_name_H-M   'P 1'
#
loop_
_entity.id
_entity.type
_entity.pdbx_description
1 polymer ?
#
loop_
_entity_poly.entity_id
_entity_poly.type
_entity_poly.pdbx_seq_one_letter_code
_entity_poly.pdbx_strand_id
1 'polypeptide(L)'
;STVSRRIALLEDRLGVRLLNRTTRKLRLTEVGQAYYERCRQIMLDFAEAEQAVMQLQQAPSGLLRITAPIEFGQMFLGQALGAFMREYPQISAEVEITSRNVDPVEEGVDIAIMVGQPQDSTLIARKLFQSSRTFYASPEYVAEHGTPLVTADLNNHRAILLPQDNPRYWPIVGEHRLCHRALACNNITFAREAAVAGAGIVGLPRMICREVLERGELIELLPEVPLPVGEIYAVYPSRRFQA
;
A
#
# COMPACT_ATOMS: atom_id res chain seq x y z
N SER A 1 -6.70 -2.93 42.23
CA SER A 1 -5.48 -3.37 41.55
C SER A 1 -4.36 -2.35 41.75
N THR A 2 -3.11 -2.79 41.73
CA THR A 2 -1.90 -1.95 41.90
C THR A 2 -1.88 -0.79 40.91
N VAL A 3 -2.35 -1.02 39.71
CA VAL A 3 -2.41 -0.01 38.61
C VAL A 3 -3.37 1.12 39.00
N SER A 4 -4.57 0.80 39.50
CA SER A 4 -5.56 1.81 39.89
C SER A 4 -5.05 2.70 41.02
N ARG A 5 -4.29 2.15 41.95
CA ARG A 5 -3.68 2.91 43.05
C ARG A 5 -2.58 3.85 42.55
N ARG A 6 -1.74 3.39 41.63
CA ARG A 6 -0.69 4.23 41.04
C ARG A 6 -1.24 5.38 40.21
N ILE A 7 -2.35 5.15 39.49
CA ILE A 7 -3.02 6.21 38.72
C ILE A 7 -3.64 7.23 39.67
N ALA A 8 -4.29 6.82 40.77
CA ALA A 8 -4.84 7.74 41.77
C ALA A 8 -3.76 8.63 42.37
N LEU A 9 -2.60 8.06 42.76
CA LEU A 9 -1.45 8.82 43.24
C LEU A 9 -0.89 9.81 42.22
N LEU A 10 -0.94 9.46 40.93
CA LEU A 10 -0.54 10.35 39.86
C LEU A 10 -1.51 11.50 39.70
N GLU A 11 -2.82 11.24 39.73
CA GLU A 11 -3.89 12.25 39.67
C GLU A 11 -3.78 13.22 40.84
N ASP A 12 -3.54 12.70 42.04
CA ASP A 12 -3.34 13.52 43.25
C ASP A 12 -2.12 14.43 43.13
N ARG A 13 -1.01 13.91 42.62
CA ARG A 13 0.23 14.68 42.39
C ARG A 13 0.06 15.78 41.35
N LEU A 14 -0.72 15.52 40.31
CA LEU A 14 -0.94 16.46 39.21
C LEU A 14 -2.09 17.44 39.50
N GLY A 15 -2.91 17.17 40.53
CA GLY A 15 -4.07 17.98 40.90
C GLY A 15 -5.23 17.91 39.90
N VAL A 16 -5.20 16.93 38.95
CA VAL A 16 -6.19 16.79 37.90
C VAL A 16 -6.58 15.32 37.70
N ARG A 17 -7.80 15.07 37.27
CA ARG A 17 -8.23 13.72 36.87
C ARG A 17 -7.81 13.40 35.48
N LEU A 18 -7.15 12.24 35.30
CA LEU A 18 -6.74 11.72 34.00
C LEU A 18 -7.76 10.71 33.45
N LEU A 19 -8.56 10.07 34.33
CA LEU A 19 -9.53 9.05 33.94
C LEU A 19 -10.95 9.41 34.42
N ASN A 20 -11.90 9.29 33.52
CA ASN A 20 -13.32 9.23 33.82
C ASN A 20 -13.70 7.78 34.16
N ARG A 21 -14.00 7.52 35.42
CA ARG A 21 -14.43 6.21 35.94
C ARG A 21 -15.93 6.16 36.01
N THR A 22 -16.59 5.42 35.14
CA THR A 22 -17.96 4.99 35.30
C THR A 22 -17.98 3.51 35.59
N THR A 23 -19.06 3.00 36.20
CA THR A 23 -19.20 1.57 36.56
C THR A 23 -19.16 0.63 35.38
N ARG A 24 -19.23 1.16 34.14
CA ARG A 24 -19.25 0.36 32.89
C ARG A 24 -18.16 0.70 31.88
N LYS A 25 -17.48 1.84 31.96
CA LYS A 25 -16.46 2.25 31.00
C LYS A 25 -15.36 3.09 31.64
N LEU A 26 -14.11 2.82 31.24
CA LEU A 26 -12.95 3.63 31.55
C LEU A 26 -12.62 4.47 30.31
N ARG A 27 -12.53 5.79 30.46
CA ARG A 27 -12.12 6.70 29.38
C ARG A 27 -11.15 7.73 29.91
N LEU A 28 -10.21 8.17 29.09
CA LEU A 28 -9.36 9.30 29.40
C LEU A 28 -10.18 10.60 29.42
N THR A 29 -9.78 11.53 30.30
CA THR A 29 -10.23 12.94 30.23
C THR A 29 -9.43 13.61 29.11
N GLU A 30 -9.80 14.82 28.68
CA GLU A 30 -9.03 15.60 27.72
C GLU A 30 -7.59 15.84 28.21
N VAL A 31 -7.44 16.22 29.47
CA VAL A 31 -6.12 16.36 30.14
C VAL A 31 -5.40 15.01 30.20
N GLY A 32 -6.14 13.92 30.45
CA GLY A 32 -5.62 12.57 30.49
C GLY A 32 -5.09 12.12 29.15
N GLN A 33 -5.78 12.46 28.07
CA GLN A 33 -5.33 12.17 26.70
C GLN A 33 -4.03 12.92 26.36
N ALA A 34 -3.99 14.22 26.64
CA ALA A 34 -2.79 15.03 26.42
C ALA A 34 -1.58 14.54 27.24
N TYR A 35 -1.82 14.14 28.51
CA TYR A 35 -0.78 13.58 29.37
C TYR A 35 -0.30 12.22 28.89
N TYR A 36 -1.22 11.34 28.44
CA TYR A 36 -0.89 10.03 27.87
C TYR A 36 0.00 10.16 26.62
N GLU A 37 -0.35 11.06 25.71
CA GLU A 37 0.43 11.30 24.50
C GLU A 37 1.85 11.79 24.82
N ARG A 38 1.97 12.67 25.83
CA ARG A 38 3.28 13.12 26.30
C ARG A 38 4.11 12.01 26.94
N CYS A 39 3.50 11.20 27.79
CA CYS A 39 4.17 10.07 28.41
C CYS A 39 4.60 9.04 27.35
N ARG A 40 3.73 8.75 26.40
CA ARG A 40 4.05 7.88 25.27
C ARG A 40 5.27 8.40 24.49
N GLN A 41 5.33 9.70 24.21
CA GLN A 41 6.47 10.30 23.52
C GLN A 41 7.78 10.15 24.32
N ILE A 42 7.75 10.41 25.63
CA ILE A 42 8.92 10.27 26.50
C ILE A 42 9.42 8.81 26.53
N MET A 43 8.50 7.85 26.56
CA MET A 43 8.89 6.42 26.51
C MET A 43 9.52 6.03 25.16
N LEU A 44 9.04 6.60 24.07
CA LEU A 44 9.63 6.40 22.74
C LEU A 44 11.02 7.04 22.64
N ASP A 45 11.19 8.27 23.14
CA ASP A 45 12.47 8.96 23.14
C ASP A 45 13.50 8.21 24.02
N PHE A 46 13.05 7.60 25.13
CA PHE A 46 13.88 6.78 26.00
C PHE A 46 14.34 5.49 25.30
N ALA A 47 13.41 4.77 24.65
CA ALA A 47 13.72 3.58 23.88
C ALA A 47 14.69 3.90 22.71
N GLU A 48 14.51 5.05 22.05
CA GLU A 48 15.42 5.53 21.00
C GLU A 48 16.83 5.80 21.53
N ALA A 49 16.94 6.37 22.71
CA ALA A 49 18.24 6.62 23.36
C ALA A 49 18.95 5.30 23.73
N GLU A 50 18.23 4.32 24.28
CA GLU A 50 18.78 2.99 24.54
C GLU A 50 19.24 2.29 23.26
N GLN A 51 18.42 2.37 22.21
CA GLN A 51 18.71 1.77 20.92
C GLN A 51 19.91 2.44 20.22
N ALA A 52 20.02 3.77 20.31
CA ALA A 52 21.18 4.50 19.77
C ALA A 52 22.51 4.04 20.42
N VAL A 53 22.48 3.74 21.72
CA VAL A 53 23.65 3.19 22.43
C VAL A 53 23.95 1.75 22.01
N MET A 54 22.91 0.92 21.83
CA MET A 54 23.06 -0.47 21.36
C MET A 54 23.55 -0.56 19.92
N GLN A 55 23.10 0.34 19.05
CA GLN A 55 23.52 0.42 17.63
C GLN A 55 25.02 0.76 17.47
N LEU A 56 25.62 1.38 18.45
CA LEU A 56 27.09 1.63 18.45
C LEU A 56 27.92 0.35 18.67
N GLN A 57 27.29 -0.76 19.05
CA GLN A 57 28.02 -1.98 19.45
C GLN A 57 27.54 -3.28 18.82
N GLN A 58 26.41 -3.33 18.09
CA GLN A 58 25.87 -4.59 17.56
C GLN A 58 25.38 -4.49 16.12
N ALA A 59 25.51 -5.62 15.37
CA ALA A 59 24.89 -5.76 14.05
C ALA A 59 23.34 -5.64 14.17
N PRO A 60 22.66 -5.03 13.18
CA PRO A 60 21.21 -4.91 13.18
C PRO A 60 20.52 -6.27 13.40
N SER A 61 19.60 -6.33 14.35
CA SER A 61 18.88 -7.55 14.72
C SER A 61 17.44 -7.25 15.10
N GLY A 62 16.57 -8.24 14.99
CA GLY A 62 15.16 -8.12 15.38
C GLY A 62 14.21 -8.59 14.29
N LEU A 63 12.92 -8.30 14.47
CA LEU A 63 11.83 -8.66 13.56
C LEU A 63 11.39 -7.44 12.76
N LEU A 64 11.43 -7.56 11.43
CA LEU A 64 10.96 -6.56 10.47
C LEU A 64 9.60 -6.98 9.90
N ARG A 65 8.55 -6.19 10.15
CA ARG A 65 7.20 -6.40 9.63
C ARG A 65 6.94 -5.55 8.40
N ILE A 66 6.62 -6.23 7.29
CA ILE A 66 6.46 -5.57 6.00
C ILE A 66 5.11 -5.96 5.40
N THR A 67 4.40 -4.99 4.83
CA THR A 67 3.26 -5.26 3.95
C THR A 67 3.53 -4.76 2.54
N ALA A 68 3.02 -5.47 1.54
CA ALA A 68 3.18 -5.06 0.14
C ALA A 68 2.01 -5.53 -0.73
N PRO A 69 1.71 -4.79 -1.83
CA PRO A 69 0.81 -5.27 -2.86
C PRO A 69 1.28 -6.59 -3.45
N ILE A 70 0.32 -7.44 -3.85
CA ILE A 70 0.58 -8.81 -4.30
C ILE A 70 1.68 -8.85 -5.36
N GLU A 71 1.52 -8.09 -6.41
CA GLU A 71 2.43 -8.12 -7.55
C GLU A 71 3.81 -7.55 -7.22
N PHE A 72 3.86 -6.49 -6.42
CA PHE A 72 5.14 -5.96 -5.94
C PHE A 72 5.89 -6.97 -5.08
N GLY A 73 5.16 -7.62 -4.16
CA GLY A 73 5.72 -8.64 -3.30
C GLY A 73 6.34 -9.79 -4.09
N GLN A 74 5.62 -10.29 -5.08
CA GLN A 74 6.06 -11.41 -5.93
C GLN A 74 7.21 -11.04 -6.86
N MET A 75 7.17 -9.85 -7.46
CA MET A 75 8.16 -9.46 -8.48
C MET A 75 9.48 -8.94 -7.90
N PHE A 76 9.43 -8.23 -6.76
CA PHE A 76 10.58 -7.47 -6.27
C PHE A 76 10.96 -7.79 -4.83
N LEU A 77 9.98 -7.83 -3.92
CA LEU A 77 10.24 -7.85 -2.48
C LEU A 77 10.93 -9.15 -2.06
N GLY A 78 10.51 -10.29 -2.60
CA GLY A 78 11.11 -11.58 -2.26
C GLY A 78 12.61 -11.64 -2.55
N GLN A 79 13.02 -11.15 -3.72
CA GLN A 79 14.43 -11.10 -4.10
C GLN A 79 15.23 -10.09 -3.26
N ALA A 80 14.65 -8.90 -3.04
CA ALA A 80 15.28 -7.86 -2.22
C ALA A 80 15.49 -8.31 -0.78
N LEU A 81 14.47 -8.91 -0.15
CA LEU A 81 14.57 -9.44 1.21
C LEU A 81 15.56 -10.60 1.30
N GLY A 82 15.57 -11.49 0.31
CA GLY A 82 16.56 -12.57 0.28
C GLY A 82 18.01 -12.06 0.25
N ALA A 83 18.27 -10.97 -0.46
CA ALA A 83 19.58 -10.31 -0.46
C ALA A 83 19.87 -9.62 0.90
N PHE A 84 18.89 -8.88 1.41
CA PHE A 84 18.99 -8.15 2.67
C PHE A 84 19.25 -9.08 3.88
N MET A 85 18.52 -10.19 4.00
CA MET A 85 18.71 -11.13 5.11
C MET A 85 20.04 -11.89 5.06
N ARG A 86 20.68 -12.00 3.89
CA ARG A 86 22.06 -12.51 3.80
C ARG A 86 23.07 -11.52 4.35
N GLU A 87 22.85 -10.23 4.18
CA GLU A 87 23.69 -9.15 4.69
C GLU A 87 23.49 -8.94 6.19
N TYR A 88 22.23 -9.11 6.66
CA TYR A 88 21.83 -8.91 8.05
C TYR A 88 21.22 -10.18 8.66
N PRO A 89 22.00 -11.21 8.98
CA PRO A 89 21.51 -12.53 9.37
C PRO A 89 20.79 -12.58 10.72
N GLN A 90 20.91 -11.54 11.53
CA GLN A 90 20.20 -11.43 12.81
C GLN A 90 18.82 -10.77 12.69
N ILE A 91 18.44 -10.30 11.49
CA ILE A 91 17.11 -9.80 11.22
C ILE A 91 16.24 -10.95 10.72
N SER A 92 15.06 -11.09 11.30
CA SER A 92 13.96 -11.89 10.78
C SER A 92 12.91 -10.98 10.13
N ALA A 93 12.13 -11.48 9.18
CA ALA A 93 11.10 -10.71 8.51
C ALA A 93 9.75 -11.46 8.50
N GLU A 94 8.69 -10.74 8.81
CA GLU A 94 7.30 -11.15 8.56
C GLU A 94 6.75 -10.31 7.42
N VAL A 95 6.22 -10.96 6.39
CA VAL A 95 5.73 -10.27 5.19
C VAL A 95 4.29 -10.64 4.94
N GLU A 96 3.40 -9.66 4.95
CA GLU A 96 2.03 -9.80 4.51
C GLU A 96 1.88 -9.26 3.08
N ILE A 97 1.50 -10.14 2.16
CA ILE A 97 1.21 -9.78 0.77
C ILE A 97 -0.31 -9.64 0.63
N THR A 98 -0.77 -8.41 0.38
CA THR A 98 -2.20 -8.10 0.42
C THR A 98 -2.62 -7.06 -0.60
N SER A 99 -3.89 -7.12 -1.04
CA SER A 99 -4.50 -6.09 -1.90
C SER A 99 -5.27 -5.01 -1.12
N ARG A 100 -5.38 -5.14 0.21
CA ARG A 100 -6.01 -4.14 1.07
C ARG A 100 -5.05 -2.99 1.39
N ASN A 101 -5.60 -1.83 1.66
CA ASN A 101 -4.82 -0.75 2.23
C ASN A 101 -4.55 -1.06 3.71
N VAL A 102 -3.28 -1.01 4.09
CA VAL A 102 -2.81 -1.24 5.46
C VAL A 102 -2.41 0.09 6.07
N ASP A 103 -2.90 0.36 7.28
CA ASP A 103 -2.37 1.46 8.09
C ASP A 103 -1.16 0.94 8.90
N PRO A 104 0.06 1.37 8.58
CA PRO A 104 1.25 0.83 9.24
C PRO A 104 1.30 1.15 10.74
N VAL A 105 0.67 2.23 11.20
CA VAL A 105 0.66 2.61 12.62
C VAL A 105 -0.33 1.76 13.39
N GLU A 106 -1.56 1.62 12.87
CA GLU A 106 -2.61 0.84 13.55
C GLU A 106 -2.28 -0.65 13.60
N GLU A 107 -1.64 -1.18 12.56
CA GLU A 107 -1.34 -2.60 12.44
C GLU A 107 0.06 -3.00 12.92
N GLY A 108 0.86 -2.04 13.37
CA GLY A 108 2.21 -2.30 13.91
C GLY A 108 3.19 -2.81 12.84
N VAL A 109 3.07 -2.30 11.62
CA VAL A 109 3.92 -2.62 10.47
C VAL A 109 5.07 -1.62 10.40
N ASP A 110 6.29 -2.11 10.24
CA ASP A 110 7.48 -1.25 10.14
C ASP A 110 7.60 -0.58 8.78
N ILE A 111 7.26 -1.32 7.70
CA ILE A 111 7.30 -0.81 6.32
C ILE A 111 6.06 -1.27 5.56
N ALA A 112 5.28 -0.33 5.05
CA ALA A 112 4.21 -0.62 4.09
C ALA A 112 4.62 -0.17 2.69
N ILE A 113 4.57 -1.08 1.72
CA ILE A 113 4.68 -0.73 0.31
C ILE A 113 3.28 -0.43 -0.20
N MET A 114 3.07 0.72 -0.80
CA MET A 114 1.74 1.12 -1.28
C MET A 114 1.77 1.83 -2.62
N VAL A 115 0.65 1.76 -3.31
CA VAL A 115 0.41 2.50 -4.56
C VAL A 115 -0.23 3.84 -4.22
N GLY A 116 0.36 4.92 -4.69
CA GLY A 116 -0.08 6.28 -4.39
C GLY A 116 0.56 6.85 -3.13
N GLN A 117 0.51 8.16 -3.02
CA GLN A 117 1.06 8.87 -1.85
C GLN A 117 0.12 8.72 -0.64
N PRO A 118 0.62 8.38 0.54
CA PRO A 118 -0.19 8.33 1.74
C PRO A 118 -0.75 9.72 2.08
N GLN A 119 -1.97 9.75 2.58
CA GLN A 119 -2.65 11.00 2.97
C GLN A 119 -2.25 11.44 4.38
N ASP A 120 -1.72 10.54 5.21
CA ASP A 120 -1.34 10.84 6.58
C ASP A 120 0.04 11.51 6.62
N SER A 121 0.10 12.70 7.24
CA SER A 121 1.31 13.50 7.40
C SER A 121 2.28 12.99 8.49
N THR A 122 1.85 12.03 9.30
CA THR A 122 2.68 11.42 10.37
C THR A 122 3.63 10.34 9.85
N LEU A 123 3.39 9.88 8.62
CA LEU A 123 4.18 8.85 7.96
C LEU A 123 5.28 9.46 7.10
N ILE A 124 6.41 8.77 7.04
CA ILE A 124 7.45 9.07 6.06
C ILE A 124 7.16 8.24 4.81
N ALA A 125 7.03 8.92 3.67
CA ALA A 125 6.83 8.29 2.39
C ALA A 125 8.05 8.49 1.50
N ARG A 126 8.68 7.39 1.12
CA ARG A 126 9.80 7.39 0.16
C ARG A 126 9.33 6.79 -1.16
N LYS A 127 9.32 7.59 -2.21
CA LYS A 127 9.01 7.11 -3.56
C LYS A 127 10.10 6.13 -4.00
N LEU A 128 9.68 4.91 -4.37
CA LEU A 128 10.57 3.87 -4.86
C LEU A 128 10.71 3.96 -6.38
N PHE A 129 9.59 3.98 -7.08
CA PHE A 129 9.57 4.15 -8.54
C PHE A 129 8.17 4.58 -9.02
N GLN A 130 8.09 4.83 -10.32
CA GLN A 130 6.88 5.21 -11.01
C GLN A 130 6.62 4.20 -12.12
N SER A 131 5.38 3.72 -12.23
CA SER A 131 4.98 2.74 -13.23
C SER A 131 4.04 3.38 -14.24
N SER A 132 4.44 3.37 -15.52
CA SER A 132 3.54 3.75 -16.61
C SER A 132 2.47 2.69 -16.81
N ARG A 133 1.26 3.13 -17.18
CA ARG A 133 0.13 2.27 -17.55
C ARG A 133 -0.25 2.53 -19.00
N THR A 134 -0.71 1.48 -19.67
CA THR A 134 -1.29 1.58 -21.00
C THR A 134 -2.35 0.51 -21.20
N PHE A 135 -3.01 0.49 -22.34
CA PHE A 135 -4.03 -0.50 -22.69
C PHE A 135 -3.43 -1.70 -23.39
N TYR A 136 -4.01 -2.86 -23.09
CA TYR A 136 -3.61 -4.14 -23.67
C TYR A 136 -4.83 -4.97 -24.04
N ALA A 137 -4.71 -5.76 -25.09
CA ALA A 137 -5.60 -6.86 -25.44
C ALA A 137 -4.82 -7.97 -26.13
N SER A 138 -5.41 -9.17 -26.23
CA SER A 138 -4.82 -10.24 -27.02
C SER A 138 -4.94 -9.95 -28.53
N PRO A 139 -3.99 -10.45 -29.37
CA PRO A 139 -4.10 -10.36 -30.83
C PRO A 139 -5.41 -10.93 -31.37
N GLU A 140 -5.89 -12.03 -30.80
CA GLU A 140 -7.14 -12.68 -31.19
C GLU A 140 -8.34 -11.77 -30.95
N TYR A 141 -8.41 -11.15 -29.77
CA TYR A 141 -9.48 -10.18 -29.46
C TYR A 141 -9.52 -9.03 -30.48
N VAL A 142 -8.34 -8.48 -30.81
CA VAL A 142 -8.23 -7.37 -31.78
C VAL A 142 -8.57 -7.81 -33.18
N ALA A 143 -8.22 -9.04 -33.58
CA ALA A 143 -8.59 -9.58 -34.88
C ALA A 143 -10.11 -9.73 -35.05
N GLU A 144 -10.85 -10.06 -33.97
CA GLU A 144 -12.30 -10.21 -33.98
C GLU A 144 -13.06 -8.87 -33.87
N HIS A 145 -12.54 -7.94 -33.06
CA HIS A 145 -13.27 -6.73 -32.65
C HIS A 145 -12.70 -5.43 -33.25
N GLY A 146 -11.58 -5.53 -33.99
CA GLY A 146 -10.85 -4.38 -34.53
C GLY A 146 -9.87 -3.76 -33.53
N THR A 147 -8.97 -2.94 -34.07
CA THR A 147 -7.99 -2.18 -33.27
C THR A 147 -8.53 -0.80 -32.96
N PRO A 148 -8.66 -0.39 -31.69
CA PRO A 148 -9.02 0.99 -31.36
C PRO A 148 -7.89 1.93 -31.77
N LEU A 149 -8.20 2.95 -32.60
CA LEU A 149 -7.25 3.93 -33.10
C LEU A 149 -7.28 5.23 -32.27
N VAL A 150 -8.42 5.52 -31.68
CA VAL A 150 -8.64 6.67 -30.80
C VAL A 150 -9.37 6.22 -29.54
N THR A 151 -9.32 7.05 -28.54
CA THR A 151 -9.93 6.75 -27.23
C THR A 151 -11.44 6.52 -27.31
N ALA A 152 -12.11 7.21 -28.24
CA ALA A 152 -13.55 7.04 -28.45
C ALA A 152 -13.93 5.62 -28.92
N ASP A 153 -13.04 4.93 -29.61
CA ASP A 153 -13.27 3.56 -30.12
C ASP A 153 -13.45 2.56 -28.97
N LEU A 154 -12.83 2.82 -27.80
CA LEU A 154 -12.95 1.96 -26.62
C LEU A 154 -14.41 1.78 -26.14
N ASN A 155 -15.31 2.70 -26.50
CA ASN A 155 -16.74 2.56 -26.24
C ASN A 155 -17.38 1.33 -26.92
N ASN A 156 -16.79 0.88 -28.01
CA ASN A 156 -17.26 -0.26 -28.79
C ASN A 156 -16.59 -1.57 -28.36
N HIS A 157 -15.66 -1.50 -27.42
CA HIS A 157 -14.91 -2.65 -26.95
C HIS A 157 -15.36 -3.13 -25.56
N ARG A 158 -15.05 -4.39 -25.26
CA ARG A 158 -15.27 -5.00 -23.96
C ARG A 158 -14.15 -4.58 -23.01
N ALA A 159 -14.49 -4.11 -21.82
CA ALA A 159 -13.54 -3.65 -20.83
C ALA A 159 -13.39 -4.61 -19.66
N ILE A 160 -12.14 -4.85 -19.27
CA ILE A 160 -11.76 -5.51 -18.02
C ILE A 160 -11.38 -4.40 -17.04
N LEU A 161 -12.15 -4.24 -15.96
CA LEU A 161 -12.03 -3.14 -15.01
C LEU A 161 -11.43 -3.59 -13.69
N LEU A 162 -10.55 -2.76 -13.16
CA LEU A 162 -10.00 -2.86 -11.81
C LEU A 162 -10.70 -1.84 -10.89
N PRO A 163 -10.65 -1.97 -9.53
CA PRO A 163 -11.34 -1.07 -8.62
C PRO A 163 -10.94 0.41 -8.77
N GLN A 164 -9.67 0.67 -9.10
CA GLN A 164 -9.15 2.00 -9.40
C GLN A 164 -9.61 2.52 -10.76
N ASP A 165 -10.04 1.64 -11.66
CA ASP A 165 -10.61 1.99 -12.94
C ASP A 165 -12.10 2.29 -12.71
N ASN A 166 -12.40 3.38 -11.99
CA ASN A 166 -13.78 3.86 -11.94
C ASN A 166 -14.26 4.02 -13.38
N PRO A 167 -15.44 3.52 -13.76
CA PRO A 167 -16.02 3.73 -15.10
C PRO A 167 -16.11 5.22 -15.50
N ARG A 168 -16.14 6.13 -14.53
CA ARG A 168 -16.00 7.58 -14.75
C ARG A 168 -14.54 8.01 -15.00
N TYR A 169 -13.55 7.15 -14.74
CA TYR A 169 -12.12 7.41 -14.84
C TYR A 169 -11.35 6.43 -15.72
N TRP A 170 -12.04 5.59 -16.44
CA TRP A 170 -11.45 5.19 -17.71
C TRP A 170 -11.35 6.52 -18.47
N PRO A 171 -10.17 7.16 -18.54
CA PRO A 171 -10.06 8.62 -18.72
C PRO A 171 -10.47 9.10 -20.11
N ILE A 172 -11.28 8.34 -20.78
CA ILE A 172 -11.34 8.34 -22.23
C ILE A 172 -12.76 8.47 -22.73
N VAL A 173 -13.70 8.20 -21.89
CA VAL A 173 -15.07 8.27 -22.30
C VAL A 173 -15.64 9.58 -21.77
N GLY A 174 -15.64 10.60 -22.63
CA GLY A 174 -16.41 11.82 -22.39
C GLY A 174 -17.80 11.45 -21.88
N GLU A 175 -18.24 12.16 -20.93
CA GLU A 175 -19.40 12.24 -20.04
C GLU A 175 -20.52 11.17 -20.12
N HIS A 176 -20.65 10.29 -21.11
CA HIS A 176 -21.94 9.60 -21.28
C HIS A 176 -21.99 8.14 -21.73
N ARG A 177 -20.90 7.38 -21.84
CA ARG A 177 -21.09 5.95 -22.14
C ARG A 177 -20.07 5.06 -21.43
N LEU A 178 -20.62 4.14 -20.67
CA LEU A 178 -19.93 2.99 -20.12
C LEU A 178 -19.43 2.13 -21.30
N CYS A 179 -18.12 1.95 -21.41
CA CYS A 179 -17.58 0.86 -22.21
C CYS A 179 -18.30 -0.43 -21.80
N HIS A 180 -18.48 -1.37 -22.70
CA HIS A 180 -19.17 -2.61 -22.38
C HIS A 180 -18.34 -3.37 -21.31
N ARG A 181 -18.79 -3.29 -20.04
CA ARG A 181 -18.12 -3.97 -18.94
C ARG A 181 -18.22 -5.47 -19.14
N ALA A 182 -17.12 -6.08 -19.55
CA ALA A 182 -17.05 -7.53 -19.72
C ALA A 182 -16.75 -8.22 -18.39
N LEU A 183 -15.83 -7.63 -17.61
CA LEU A 183 -15.32 -8.21 -16.38
C LEU A 183 -14.93 -7.10 -15.40
N ALA A 184 -15.10 -7.36 -14.10
CA ALA A 184 -14.48 -6.55 -13.05
C ALA A 184 -13.82 -7.48 -12.03
N CYS A 185 -12.60 -7.16 -11.65
CA CYS A 185 -11.83 -7.93 -10.68
C CYS A 185 -10.94 -6.99 -9.85
N ASN A 186 -10.42 -7.47 -8.75
CA ASN A 186 -9.58 -6.72 -7.82
C ASN A 186 -8.11 -7.15 -7.85
N ASN A 187 -7.72 -7.93 -8.85
CA ASN A 187 -6.34 -8.42 -8.98
C ASN A 187 -5.82 -8.18 -10.40
N ILE A 188 -4.67 -7.51 -10.53
CA ILE A 188 -4.12 -7.09 -11.81
C ILE A 188 -3.53 -8.26 -12.61
N THR A 189 -3.01 -9.29 -11.93
CA THR A 189 -2.54 -10.52 -12.61
C THR A 189 -3.72 -11.28 -13.21
N PHE A 190 -4.82 -11.43 -12.46
CA PHE A 190 -6.05 -12.02 -12.98
C PHE A 190 -6.60 -11.24 -14.18
N ALA A 191 -6.60 -9.89 -14.11
CA ALA A 191 -7.04 -9.04 -15.23
C ALA A 191 -6.17 -9.25 -16.48
N ARG A 192 -4.85 -9.40 -16.30
CA ARG A 192 -3.91 -9.71 -17.37
C ARG A 192 -4.25 -11.04 -18.04
N GLU A 193 -4.42 -12.10 -17.25
CA GLU A 193 -4.74 -13.43 -17.79
C GLU A 193 -6.09 -13.43 -18.53
N ALA A 194 -7.08 -12.69 -18.03
CA ALA A 194 -8.35 -12.55 -18.72
C ALA A 194 -8.20 -11.82 -20.07
N ALA A 195 -7.32 -10.82 -20.16
CA ALA A 195 -7.02 -10.14 -21.41
C ALA A 195 -6.26 -11.04 -22.40
N VAL A 196 -5.30 -11.83 -21.92
CA VAL A 196 -4.61 -12.87 -22.70
C VAL A 196 -5.61 -13.86 -23.29
N ALA A 197 -6.61 -14.27 -22.50
CA ALA A 197 -7.69 -15.15 -22.93
C ALA A 197 -8.77 -14.48 -23.81
N GLY A 198 -8.56 -13.25 -24.28
CA GLY A 198 -9.47 -12.57 -25.21
C GLY A 198 -10.72 -11.98 -24.58
N ALA A 199 -10.78 -11.78 -23.24
CA ALA A 199 -11.98 -11.28 -22.59
C ALA A 199 -12.27 -9.79 -22.89
N GLY A 200 -11.27 -9.03 -23.35
CA GLY A 200 -11.43 -7.59 -23.66
C GLY A 200 -10.14 -6.79 -23.48
N ILE A 201 -10.28 -5.48 -23.44
CA ILE A 201 -9.20 -4.52 -23.23
C ILE A 201 -9.03 -4.24 -21.74
N VAL A 202 -7.78 -4.14 -21.28
CA VAL A 202 -7.42 -3.85 -19.89
C VAL A 202 -6.37 -2.75 -19.82
N GLY A 203 -6.45 -1.87 -18.81
CA GLY A 203 -5.42 -0.87 -18.50
C GLY A 203 -4.50 -1.38 -17.40
N LEU A 204 -3.24 -1.70 -17.68
CA LEU A 204 -2.30 -2.30 -16.74
C LEU A 204 -0.96 -1.57 -16.71
N PRO A 205 -0.21 -1.68 -15.58
CA PRO A 205 1.20 -1.30 -15.55
C PRO A 205 2.01 -2.12 -16.54
N ARG A 206 2.87 -1.45 -17.33
CA ARG A 206 3.70 -2.12 -18.35
C ARG A 206 4.58 -3.25 -17.78
N MET A 207 5.08 -3.05 -16.57
CA MET A 207 5.90 -4.04 -15.88
C MET A 207 5.20 -5.39 -15.66
N ILE A 208 3.88 -5.38 -15.44
CA ILE A 208 3.07 -6.59 -15.24
C ILE A 208 2.86 -7.36 -16.55
N CYS A 209 2.88 -6.64 -17.68
CA CYS A 209 2.63 -7.22 -19.00
C CYS A 209 3.91 -7.61 -19.77
N ARG A 210 5.10 -7.35 -19.22
CA ARG A 210 6.37 -7.50 -19.91
C ARG A 210 6.53 -8.89 -20.55
N GLU A 211 6.37 -9.95 -19.76
CA GLU A 211 6.57 -11.32 -20.24
C GLU A 211 5.55 -11.73 -21.31
N VAL A 212 4.27 -11.38 -21.12
CA VAL A 212 3.21 -11.72 -22.09
C VAL A 212 3.31 -10.89 -23.36
N LEU A 213 3.87 -9.67 -23.29
CA LEU A 213 4.22 -8.86 -24.46
C LEU A 213 5.38 -9.49 -25.25
N GLU A 214 6.44 -9.94 -24.55
CA GLU A 214 7.59 -10.61 -25.18
C GLU A 214 7.18 -11.92 -25.86
N ARG A 215 6.15 -12.62 -25.35
CA ARG A 215 5.58 -13.82 -25.97
C ARG A 215 4.53 -13.52 -27.05
N GLY A 216 4.16 -12.25 -27.24
CA GLY A 216 3.13 -11.85 -28.21
C GLY A 216 1.70 -12.23 -27.83
N GLU A 217 1.46 -12.57 -26.57
CA GLU A 217 0.13 -12.92 -26.02
C GLU A 217 -0.74 -11.69 -25.78
N LEU A 218 -0.14 -10.53 -25.57
CA LEU A 218 -0.79 -9.23 -25.53
C LEU A 218 -0.11 -8.27 -26.51
N ILE A 219 -0.87 -7.31 -26.99
CA ILE A 219 -0.39 -6.16 -27.76
C ILE A 219 -0.77 -4.86 -27.03
N GLU A 220 0.07 -3.85 -27.16
CA GLU A 220 -0.16 -2.53 -26.63
C GLU A 220 -1.12 -1.76 -27.55
N LEU A 221 -2.11 -1.10 -26.95
CA LEU A 221 -3.12 -0.32 -27.65
C LEU A 221 -3.05 1.13 -27.19
N LEU A 222 -3.26 2.07 -28.12
CA LEU A 222 -3.28 3.50 -27.82
C LEU A 222 -2.06 3.98 -27.00
N PRO A 223 -0.83 3.70 -27.42
CA PRO A 223 0.38 3.99 -26.65
C PRO A 223 0.57 5.48 -26.33
N GLU A 224 0.00 6.37 -27.15
CA GLU A 224 0.08 7.83 -26.99
C GLU A 224 -0.94 8.37 -25.96
N VAL A 225 -1.84 7.50 -25.46
CA VAL A 225 -2.86 7.92 -24.49
C VAL A 225 -2.31 7.81 -23.08
N PRO A 226 -2.11 8.93 -22.38
CA PRO A 226 -1.59 8.89 -21.02
C PRO A 226 -2.64 8.33 -20.06
N LEU A 227 -2.35 7.20 -19.46
CA LEU A 227 -3.10 6.71 -18.30
C LEU A 227 -2.47 7.22 -17.00
N PRO A 228 -3.27 7.35 -15.92
CA PRO A 228 -2.73 7.73 -14.62
C PRO A 228 -1.57 6.83 -14.23
N VAL A 229 -0.47 7.46 -13.86
CA VAL A 229 0.76 6.76 -13.48
C VAL A 229 0.62 6.23 -12.06
N GLY A 230 0.97 4.98 -11.86
CA GLY A 230 1.11 4.39 -10.54
C GLY A 230 2.46 4.76 -9.91
N GLU A 231 2.45 5.47 -8.81
CA GLU A 231 3.64 5.72 -8.00
C GLU A 231 3.69 4.71 -6.86
N ILE A 232 4.84 4.09 -6.63
CA ILE A 232 5.05 3.12 -5.56
C ILE A 232 5.90 3.77 -4.47
N TYR A 233 5.41 3.70 -3.25
CA TYR A 233 6.05 4.26 -2.07
C TYR A 233 6.36 3.17 -1.05
N ALA A 234 7.51 3.29 -0.40
CA ALA A 234 7.75 2.70 0.91
C ALA A 234 7.33 3.71 1.97
N VAL A 235 6.42 3.31 2.83
CA VAL A 235 5.83 4.16 3.86
C VAL A 235 6.12 3.54 5.21
N TYR A 236 6.60 4.34 6.14
CA TYR A 236 6.94 3.90 7.48
C TYR A 236 6.68 5.01 8.50
N PRO A 237 6.41 4.67 9.76
CA PRO A 237 6.26 5.65 10.83
C PRO A 237 7.50 6.52 10.95
N SER A 238 7.33 7.81 11.27
CA SER A 238 8.48 8.66 11.57
C SER A 238 9.22 8.10 12.79
N ARG A 239 10.54 8.31 12.88
CA ARG A 239 11.37 7.85 14.03
C ARG A 239 10.80 8.26 15.39
N ARG A 240 9.95 9.28 15.45
CA ARG A 240 9.22 9.70 16.64
C ARG A 240 8.20 8.67 17.15
N PHE A 241 7.89 7.63 16.36
CA PHE A 241 6.85 6.62 16.67
C PHE A 241 7.36 5.18 16.57
N GLN A 242 8.65 4.97 16.36
CA GLN A 242 9.26 3.64 16.41
C GLN A 242 9.72 3.34 17.83
N ALA A 243 9.24 2.22 18.37
CA ALA A 243 9.68 1.68 19.66
C ALA A 243 11.05 1.00 19.52
#